data_a9cfb17d720d89077e5f6af537e2ac24
#
_entry.id   a9cfb17d720d89077e5f6af537e2ac24
#
_cell.length_a   1.000
_cell.length_b   1.000
_cell.length_c   1.000
_cell.angle_alpha   90.00
_cell.angle_beta   90.00
_cell.angle_gamma   90.00
#
_symmetry.space_group_name_H-M   'P 1'
#
loop_
_entity.id
_entity.type
_entity.pdbx_description
1 polymer ?
#
loop_
_entity_poly.entity_id
_entity_poly.type
_entity_poly.pdbx_seq_one_letter_code
_entity_poly.pdbx_strand_id
1 'polypeptide(L)'
;MLDKNNPCISNLAQCGLTLEKLEKLSVKSNLGVSFVEDLGRFSKEELFKELQTVTDHYNNEAILTTIDIPFRIKDLNSMLHNYERYYYTKEANRVFNDILGFRSVYTNYDDVLAMELPEQFRISDMSHGKTIDDGYRGVHLHYQMDEFHYPIEIQFNTEWDLQFNQWLHKYVYKKSIPNIIGALLRRYYENGKIKSETDFKEVLNGGIFNRKE
;
A
#
# COMPACT_ATOMS: atom_id res chain seq x y z
N MET A 1 -23.87 1.39 -4.01
CA MET A 1 -23.77 2.77 -3.44
C MET A 1 -22.99 2.63 -2.16
N LEU A 2 -21.88 3.39 -1.98
CA LEU A 2 -21.12 3.32 -0.73
C LEU A 2 -22.06 3.65 0.44
N ASP A 3 -22.08 2.81 1.47
CA ASP A 3 -22.89 3.07 2.67
C ASP A 3 -22.38 4.32 3.38
N LYS A 4 -23.12 5.42 3.22
CA LYS A 4 -22.79 6.72 3.84
C LYS A 4 -22.84 6.67 5.38
N ASN A 5 -23.40 5.62 5.98
CA ASN A 5 -23.47 5.43 7.42
C ASN A 5 -22.23 4.73 7.97
N ASN A 6 -21.38 4.14 7.11
CA ASN A 6 -20.11 3.56 7.56
C ASN A 6 -19.14 4.70 7.97
N PRO A 7 -18.62 4.69 9.21
CA PRO A 7 -17.79 5.77 9.74
C PRO A 7 -16.51 5.99 8.91
N CYS A 8 -15.94 4.95 8.31
CA CYS A 8 -14.75 5.08 7.46
C CYS A 8 -15.04 5.82 6.17
N ILE A 9 -16.15 5.50 5.49
CA ILE A 9 -16.57 6.18 4.25
C ILE A 9 -16.90 7.63 4.53
N SER A 10 -17.66 7.88 5.62
CA SER A 10 -17.97 9.23 6.04
C SER A 10 -16.72 10.06 6.32
N ASN A 11 -15.73 9.49 7.01
CA ASN A 11 -14.49 10.17 7.33
C ASN A 11 -13.63 10.44 6.08
N LEU A 12 -13.48 9.45 5.18
CA LEU A 12 -12.80 9.67 3.90
C LEU A 12 -13.47 10.79 3.09
N ALA A 13 -14.80 10.82 3.04
CA ALA A 13 -15.55 11.86 2.35
C ALA A 13 -15.39 13.24 3.01
N GLN A 14 -15.36 13.32 4.35
CA GLN A 14 -15.09 14.56 5.09
C GLN A 14 -13.68 15.10 4.80
N CYS A 15 -12.70 14.22 4.66
CA CYS A 15 -11.34 14.57 4.24
C CYS A 15 -11.22 14.82 2.72
N GLY A 16 -12.32 14.79 1.99
CA GLY A 16 -12.36 15.11 0.57
C GLY A 16 -12.05 13.95 -0.37
N LEU A 17 -11.82 12.72 0.10
CA LEU A 17 -11.64 11.55 -0.76
C LEU A 17 -13.00 10.88 -1.01
N THR A 18 -13.62 11.23 -2.14
CA THR A 18 -14.92 10.69 -2.56
C THR A 18 -14.77 9.75 -3.76
N LEU A 19 -15.79 8.94 -4.05
CA LEU A 19 -15.81 8.09 -5.24
C LEU A 19 -15.64 8.93 -6.51
N GLU A 20 -16.35 10.06 -6.63
CA GLU A 20 -16.20 10.98 -7.77
C GLU A 20 -14.75 11.45 -7.99
N LYS A 21 -14.01 11.71 -6.89
CA LYS A 21 -12.60 12.08 -7.00
C LYS A 21 -11.71 10.90 -7.37
N LEU A 22 -12.00 9.70 -6.87
CA LEU A 22 -11.30 8.49 -7.29
C LEU A 22 -11.51 8.22 -8.79
N GLU A 23 -12.73 8.41 -9.31
CA GLU A 23 -13.04 8.34 -10.74
C GLU A 23 -12.22 9.36 -11.55
N LYS A 24 -12.16 10.61 -11.09
CA LYS A 24 -11.37 11.67 -11.76
C LYS A 24 -9.87 11.44 -11.69
N LEU A 25 -9.38 10.81 -10.64
CA LEU A 25 -7.96 10.46 -10.47
C LEU A 25 -7.58 9.18 -11.22
N SER A 26 -8.56 8.41 -11.71
CA SER A 26 -8.31 7.17 -12.42
C SER A 26 -7.68 7.43 -13.78
N VAL A 27 -6.51 6.86 -14.01
CA VAL A 27 -5.77 6.97 -15.27
C VAL A 27 -5.94 5.69 -16.07
N LYS A 28 -6.47 5.82 -17.30
CA LYS A 28 -6.58 4.72 -18.25
C LYS A 28 -5.25 4.50 -18.96
N SER A 29 -4.84 3.23 -19.05
CA SER A 29 -3.67 2.85 -19.84
C SER A 29 -3.95 2.94 -21.34
N ASN A 30 -2.96 3.37 -22.11
CA ASN A 30 -2.96 3.41 -23.56
C ASN A 30 -2.27 2.17 -24.19
N LEU A 31 -1.81 1.22 -23.37
CA LEU A 31 -1.07 0.05 -23.85
C LEU A 31 -1.97 -1.00 -24.51
N GLY A 32 -3.30 -0.87 -24.40
CA GLY A 32 -4.26 -1.79 -25.01
C GLY A 32 -4.26 -3.21 -24.41
N VAL A 33 -3.58 -3.40 -23.27
CA VAL A 33 -3.50 -4.65 -22.53
C VAL A 33 -4.19 -4.47 -21.18
N SER A 34 -5.04 -5.43 -20.81
CA SER A 34 -5.71 -5.45 -19.52
C SER A 34 -4.71 -5.65 -18.36
N PHE A 35 -4.90 -4.92 -17.26
CA PHE A 35 -4.03 -5.06 -16.07
C PHE A 35 -4.28 -6.33 -15.25
N VAL A 36 -5.30 -7.12 -15.57
CA VAL A 36 -5.48 -8.47 -14.99
C VAL A 36 -4.62 -9.52 -15.68
N GLU A 37 -3.93 -9.15 -16.77
CA GLU A 37 -2.95 -9.99 -17.44
C GLU A 37 -1.60 -9.96 -16.71
N ASP A 38 -0.81 -11.03 -16.94
CA ASP A 38 0.56 -11.13 -16.42
C ASP A 38 1.49 -10.05 -16.99
N LEU A 39 2.47 -9.63 -16.21
CA LEU A 39 3.45 -8.62 -16.64
C LEU A 39 4.16 -8.96 -17.96
N GLY A 40 4.34 -10.23 -18.28
CA GLY A 40 4.95 -10.68 -19.53
C GLY A 40 4.16 -10.34 -20.80
N ARG A 41 2.91 -9.89 -20.67
CA ARG A 41 2.07 -9.40 -21.79
C ARG A 41 2.38 -7.96 -22.18
N PHE A 42 3.12 -7.24 -21.35
CA PHE A 42 3.47 -5.85 -21.55
C PHE A 42 4.90 -5.71 -22.11
N SER A 43 5.09 -4.83 -23.09
CA SER A 43 6.42 -4.35 -23.45
C SER A 43 6.99 -3.57 -22.28
N LYS A 44 8.15 -3.99 -21.74
CA LYS A 44 8.80 -3.30 -20.61
C LYS A 44 9.04 -1.83 -20.92
N GLU A 45 9.53 -1.53 -22.12
CA GLU A 45 9.87 -0.17 -22.55
C GLU A 45 8.63 0.72 -22.61
N GLU A 46 7.55 0.26 -23.26
CA GLU A 46 6.30 1.01 -23.38
C GLU A 46 5.62 1.19 -22.03
N LEU A 47 5.59 0.14 -21.20
CA LEU A 47 5.04 0.19 -19.86
C LEU A 47 5.77 1.23 -18.99
N PHE A 48 7.09 1.25 -18.96
CA PHE A 48 7.84 2.19 -18.14
C PHE A 48 7.78 3.63 -18.66
N LYS A 49 7.64 3.82 -19.97
CA LYS A 49 7.35 5.12 -20.56
C LYS A 49 5.97 5.64 -20.13
N GLU A 50 4.97 4.77 -20.10
CA GLU A 50 3.62 5.13 -19.63
C GLU A 50 3.62 5.37 -18.11
N LEU A 51 4.28 4.54 -17.31
CA LEU A 51 4.41 4.73 -15.86
C LEU A 51 5.04 6.10 -15.51
N GLN A 52 6.02 6.55 -16.28
CA GLN A 52 6.55 7.91 -16.13
C GLN A 52 5.46 8.95 -16.40
N THR A 53 4.72 8.82 -17.50
CA THR A 53 3.62 9.74 -17.86
C THR A 53 2.54 9.78 -16.76
N VAL A 54 2.16 8.62 -16.21
CA VAL A 54 1.18 8.51 -15.11
C VAL A 54 1.70 9.17 -13.84
N THR A 55 2.98 8.98 -13.51
CA THR A 55 3.63 9.62 -12.37
C THR A 55 3.65 11.14 -12.54
N ASP A 56 4.01 11.63 -13.72
CA ASP A 56 4.02 13.06 -14.02
C ASP A 56 2.61 13.66 -14.00
N HIS A 57 1.59 12.92 -14.46
CA HIS A 57 0.19 13.32 -14.36
C HIS A 57 -0.19 13.54 -12.89
N TYR A 58 0.04 12.56 -12.00
CA TYR A 58 -0.29 12.69 -10.58
C TYR A 58 0.49 13.81 -9.89
N ASN A 59 1.75 14.04 -10.25
CA ASN A 59 2.54 15.14 -9.68
C ASN A 59 1.98 16.53 -10.03
N ASN A 60 1.21 16.65 -11.11
CA ASN A 60 0.61 17.89 -11.58
C ASN A 60 -0.91 17.96 -11.34
N GLU A 61 -1.53 16.93 -10.74
CA GLU A 61 -2.97 16.82 -10.61
C GLU A 61 -3.50 17.71 -9.46
N ALA A 62 -4.20 18.78 -9.83
CA ALA A 62 -4.71 19.76 -8.89
C ALA A 62 -5.75 19.19 -7.90
N ILE A 63 -6.49 18.15 -8.28
CA ILE A 63 -7.49 17.52 -7.41
C ILE A 63 -6.85 17.01 -6.11
N LEU A 64 -5.61 16.53 -6.16
CA LEU A 64 -4.90 16.02 -5.00
C LEU A 64 -4.74 17.09 -3.89
N THR A 65 -4.64 18.36 -4.26
CA THR A 65 -4.55 19.47 -3.28
C THR A 65 -5.87 19.73 -2.53
N THR A 66 -6.97 19.15 -2.99
CA THR A 66 -8.30 19.26 -2.38
C THR A 66 -8.67 18.08 -1.48
N ILE A 67 -7.72 17.17 -1.27
CA ILE A 67 -7.88 15.96 -0.46
C ILE A 67 -7.00 16.10 0.78
N ASP A 68 -7.63 16.19 1.94
CA ASP A 68 -6.95 16.37 3.23
C ASP A 68 -6.58 15.01 3.87
N ILE A 69 -5.94 14.15 3.06
CA ILE A 69 -5.37 12.86 3.49
C ILE A 69 -3.95 12.78 2.92
N PRO A 70 -2.95 12.41 3.72
CA PRO A 70 -1.60 12.18 3.21
C PRO A 70 -1.61 11.19 2.05
N PHE A 71 -0.94 11.54 0.96
CA PHE A 71 -0.77 10.67 -0.20
C PHE A 71 0.69 10.54 -0.60
N ARG A 72 0.97 9.53 -1.37
CA ARG A 72 2.28 9.26 -1.97
C ARG A 72 2.11 8.90 -3.43
N ILE A 73 2.98 9.43 -4.26
CA ILE A 73 3.19 8.97 -5.63
C ILE A 73 4.47 8.12 -5.62
N LYS A 74 4.37 6.90 -6.13
CA LYS A 74 5.48 5.93 -6.13
C LYS A 74 6.53 6.31 -7.17
N ASP A 75 7.79 6.24 -6.79
CA ASP A 75 8.89 6.50 -7.70
C ASP A 75 9.15 5.33 -8.68
N LEU A 76 9.68 5.64 -9.86
CA LEU A 76 9.93 4.67 -10.91
C LEU A 76 10.93 3.58 -10.55
N ASN A 77 11.94 3.88 -9.71
CA ASN A 77 12.92 2.88 -9.29
C ASN A 77 12.24 1.80 -8.43
N SER A 78 11.32 2.21 -7.54
CA SER A 78 10.50 1.29 -6.75
C SER A 78 9.57 0.45 -7.63
N MET A 79 9.01 1.04 -8.70
CA MET A 79 8.18 0.31 -9.67
C MET A 79 9.02 -0.69 -10.47
N LEU A 80 10.21 -0.31 -10.90
CA LEU A 80 11.15 -1.20 -11.61
C LEU A 80 11.54 -2.40 -10.74
N HIS A 81 11.88 -2.14 -9.47
CA HIS A 81 12.20 -3.22 -8.53
C HIS A 81 11.02 -4.20 -8.35
N ASN A 82 9.80 -3.68 -8.24
CA ASN A 82 8.61 -4.52 -8.17
C ASN A 82 8.37 -5.30 -9.46
N TYR A 83 8.54 -4.66 -10.63
CA TYR A 83 8.45 -5.33 -11.92
C TYR A 83 9.42 -6.53 -12.00
N GLU A 84 10.69 -6.33 -11.71
CA GLU A 84 11.71 -7.39 -11.75
C GLU A 84 11.43 -8.52 -10.76
N ARG A 85 10.95 -8.16 -9.56
CA ARG A 85 10.62 -9.14 -8.51
C ARG A 85 9.43 -10.02 -8.85
N TYR A 86 8.42 -9.48 -9.53
CA TYR A 86 7.13 -10.13 -9.73
C TYR A 86 6.81 -10.49 -11.18
N TYR A 87 7.75 -10.32 -12.09
CA TYR A 87 7.57 -10.47 -13.54
C TYR A 87 6.86 -11.78 -13.96
N TYR A 88 7.19 -12.89 -13.32
CA TYR A 88 6.63 -14.22 -13.65
C TYR A 88 5.52 -14.68 -12.70
N THR A 89 5.10 -13.86 -11.75
CA THR A 89 4.32 -14.39 -10.62
C THR A 89 3.05 -13.60 -10.32
N LYS A 90 2.86 -12.43 -10.93
CA LYS A 90 1.72 -11.57 -10.62
C LYS A 90 1.18 -10.82 -11.84
N GLU A 91 -0.13 -10.58 -11.79
CA GLU A 91 -0.86 -9.67 -12.66
C GLU A 91 -0.35 -8.23 -12.51
N ALA A 92 -0.43 -7.44 -13.58
CA ALA A 92 0.05 -6.06 -13.58
C ALA A 92 -0.67 -5.18 -12.55
N ASN A 93 -1.99 -5.37 -12.34
CA ASN A 93 -2.77 -4.63 -11.34
C ASN A 93 -2.41 -4.99 -9.89
N ARG A 94 -1.63 -6.05 -9.65
CA ARG A 94 -1.11 -6.40 -8.33
C ARG A 94 0.28 -5.83 -8.08
N VAL A 95 0.99 -5.49 -9.15
CA VAL A 95 2.36 -4.96 -9.09
C VAL A 95 2.36 -3.44 -9.10
N PHE A 96 1.44 -2.83 -9.85
CA PHE A 96 1.28 -1.38 -9.98
C PHE A 96 0.01 -0.86 -9.30
N ASN A 97 -0.33 -1.43 -8.14
CA ASN A 97 -1.55 -1.11 -7.40
C ASN A 97 -1.42 0.09 -6.45
N ASP A 98 -0.25 0.72 -6.36
CA ASP A 98 0.08 1.78 -5.41
C ASP A 98 0.90 2.92 -6.05
N ILE A 99 0.69 3.18 -7.37
CA ILE A 99 1.31 4.34 -8.04
C ILE A 99 0.85 5.63 -7.35
N LEU A 100 -0.47 5.75 -7.12
CA LEU A 100 -1.06 6.72 -6.21
C LEU A 100 -1.60 5.98 -4.98
N GLY A 101 -1.15 6.36 -3.81
CA GLY A 101 -1.60 5.76 -2.55
C GLY A 101 -1.93 6.81 -1.49
N PHE A 102 -3.11 6.71 -0.91
CA PHE A 102 -3.56 7.50 0.23
C PHE A 102 -3.34 6.72 1.52
N ARG A 103 -3.16 7.44 2.64
CA ARG A 103 -3.05 6.80 3.96
C ARG A 103 -3.96 7.46 4.97
N SER A 104 -4.80 6.66 5.61
CA SER A 104 -5.70 7.08 6.67
C SER A 104 -5.42 6.31 7.96
N VAL A 105 -5.61 6.97 9.10
CA VAL A 105 -5.37 6.40 10.42
C VAL A 105 -6.70 6.23 11.15
N TYR A 106 -6.90 5.05 11.72
CA TYR A 106 -8.13 4.67 12.41
C TYR A 106 -7.84 4.07 13.79
N THR A 107 -8.87 3.96 14.62
CA THR A 107 -8.74 3.35 15.95
C THR A 107 -8.66 1.83 15.90
N ASN A 108 -9.36 1.21 14.93
CA ASN A 108 -9.39 -0.25 14.69
C ASN A 108 -9.67 -0.54 13.21
N TYR A 109 -9.62 -1.79 12.81
CA TYR A 109 -9.89 -2.23 11.43
C TYR A 109 -11.32 -2.69 11.18
N ASP A 110 -12.13 -2.89 12.23
CA ASP A 110 -13.45 -3.49 12.11
C ASP A 110 -14.37 -2.66 11.21
N ASP A 111 -14.33 -1.33 11.37
CA ASP A 111 -15.13 -0.42 10.55
C ASP A 111 -14.71 -0.45 9.07
N VAL A 112 -13.42 -0.66 8.78
CA VAL A 112 -12.91 -0.79 7.42
C VAL A 112 -13.34 -2.11 6.80
N LEU A 113 -13.24 -3.20 7.57
CA LEU A 113 -13.60 -4.55 7.11
C LEU A 113 -15.11 -4.74 6.97
N ALA A 114 -15.92 -3.96 7.70
CA ALA A 114 -17.38 -3.96 7.60
C ALA A 114 -17.92 -3.09 6.46
N MET A 115 -17.06 -2.45 5.64
CA MET A 115 -17.53 -1.64 4.51
C MET A 115 -18.18 -2.50 3.42
N GLU A 116 -19.39 -2.13 3.01
CA GLU A 116 -19.98 -2.60 1.76
C GLU A 116 -19.38 -1.80 0.60
N LEU A 117 -18.56 -2.44 -0.21
CA LEU A 117 -17.81 -1.82 -1.28
C LEU A 117 -18.37 -2.20 -2.66
N PRO A 118 -18.45 -1.25 -3.61
CA PRO A 118 -18.69 -1.55 -5.01
C PRO A 118 -17.64 -2.52 -5.58
N GLU A 119 -17.98 -3.18 -6.69
CA GLU A 119 -17.11 -4.16 -7.36
C GLU A 119 -15.75 -3.59 -7.83
N GLN A 120 -15.66 -2.27 -8.02
CA GLN A 120 -14.42 -1.59 -8.36
C GLN A 120 -13.38 -1.59 -7.23
N PHE A 121 -13.78 -1.99 -6.02
CA PHE A 121 -12.88 -2.05 -4.88
C PHE A 121 -12.48 -3.49 -4.57
N ARG A 122 -11.24 -3.65 -4.17
CA ARG A 122 -10.70 -4.88 -3.63
C ARG A 122 -10.05 -4.62 -2.28
N ILE A 123 -10.39 -5.44 -1.28
CA ILE A 123 -9.78 -5.41 0.05
C ILE A 123 -8.59 -6.37 0.09
N SER A 124 -7.51 -5.90 0.72
CA SER A 124 -6.37 -6.72 1.14
C SER A 124 -6.23 -6.57 2.66
N ASP A 125 -6.76 -7.55 3.39
CA ASP A 125 -6.68 -7.57 4.85
C ASP A 125 -5.34 -8.16 5.29
N MET A 126 -4.56 -7.33 5.97
CA MET A 126 -3.28 -7.67 6.60
C MET A 126 -3.28 -7.23 8.07
N SER A 127 -4.46 -7.01 8.68
CA SER A 127 -4.61 -6.59 10.08
C SER A 127 -4.00 -7.61 11.05
N HIS A 128 -4.04 -8.90 10.67
CA HIS A 128 -3.43 -10.00 11.43
C HIS A 128 -2.12 -10.53 10.81
N GLY A 129 -1.60 -9.82 9.81
CA GLY A 129 -0.38 -10.19 9.08
C GLY A 129 -0.65 -10.80 7.70
N LYS A 130 0.42 -10.98 6.95
CA LYS A 130 0.41 -11.63 5.63
C LYS A 130 0.57 -13.13 5.78
N THR A 131 0.24 -13.90 4.73
CA THR A 131 0.50 -15.35 4.66
C THR A 131 1.97 -15.68 4.95
N ILE A 132 2.90 -14.87 4.39
CA ILE A 132 4.31 -14.86 4.81
C ILE A 132 4.49 -13.59 5.64
N ASP A 133 4.41 -13.74 6.97
CA ASP A 133 4.43 -12.62 7.88
C ASP A 133 5.80 -11.92 7.86
N ASP A 134 5.77 -10.63 7.61
CA ASP A 134 6.93 -9.73 7.61
C ASP A 134 6.84 -8.66 8.72
N GLY A 135 5.85 -8.79 9.61
CA GLY A 135 5.56 -7.88 10.70
C GLY A 135 4.67 -6.70 10.34
N TYR A 136 4.33 -6.50 9.07
CA TYR A 136 3.40 -5.45 8.63
C TYR A 136 1.97 -5.74 9.11
N ARG A 137 1.24 -4.70 9.52
CA ARG A 137 -0.22 -4.75 9.79
C ARG A 137 -0.90 -3.56 9.13
N GLY A 138 -2.06 -3.80 8.54
CA GLY A 138 -2.89 -2.79 7.90
C GLY A 138 -3.99 -3.41 7.04
N VAL A 139 -4.94 -2.59 6.61
CA VAL A 139 -5.95 -2.96 5.61
C VAL A 139 -5.78 -2.04 4.42
N HIS A 140 -5.72 -2.59 3.22
CA HIS A 140 -5.62 -1.81 2.00
C HIS A 140 -6.88 -2.00 1.15
N LEU A 141 -7.44 -0.90 0.70
CA LEU A 141 -8.41 -0.88 -0.40
C LEU A 141 -7.67 -0.50 -1.68
N HIS A 142 -8.02 -1.17 -2.76
CA HIS A 142 -7.56 -0.82 -4.10
C HIS A 142 -8.79 -0.52 -4.94
N TYR A 143 -8.94 0.73 -5.34
CA TYR A 143 -9.94 1.16 -6.30
C TYR A 143 -9.39 1.02 -7.71
N GLN A 144 -10.12 0.36 -8.60
CA GLN A 144 -9.78 0.24 -10.02
C GLN A 144 -11.06 0.40 -10.83
N MET A 145 -11.15 1.46 -11.64
CA MET A 145 -12.38 1.81 -12.38
C MET A 145 -12.80 0.67 -13.31
N ASP A 146 -11.87 0.13 -14.07
CA ASP A 146 -11.98 -1.10 -14.87
C ASP A 146 -10.60 -1.74 -15.07
N GLU A 147 -10.54 -2.86 -15.77
CA GLU A 147 -9.33 -3.63 -16.00
C GLU A 147 -8.22 -2.91 -16.81
N PHE A 148 -8.53 -1.76 -17.44
CA PHE A 148 -7.57 -0.94 -18.19
C PHE A 148 -7.10 0.29 -17.44
N HIS A 149 -7.61 0.54 -16.22
CA HIS A 149 -7.17 1.66 -15.39
C HIS A 149 -6.15 1.23 -14.34
N TYR A 150 -5.22 2.13 -14.01
CA TYR A 150 -4.30 1.94 -12.90
C TYR A 150 -5.04 1.96 -11.56
N PRO A 151 -4.81 0.98 -10.67
CA PRO A 151 -5.42 1.00 -9.35
C PRO A 151 -4.91 2.15 -8.48
N ILE A 152 -5.77 2.66 -7.60
CA ILE A 152 -5.45 3.63 -6.56
C ILE A 152 -5.53 2.93 -5.21
N GLU A 153 -4.49 3.04 -4.40
CA GLU A 153 -4.43 2.42 -3.08
C GLU A 153 -4.93 3.37 -1.99
N ILE A 154 -5.70 2.85 -1.03
CA ILE A 154 -6.05 3.53 0.21
C ILE A 154 -5.62 2.63 1.36
N GLN A 155 -4.59 3.04 2.10
CA GLN A 155 -4.06 2.31 3.24
C GLN A 155 -4.76 2.76 4.53
N PHE A 156 -5.24 1.81 5.30
CA PHE A 156 -5.75 2.02 6.65
C PHE A 156 -4.79 1.40 7.65
N ASN A 157 -4.39 2.18 8.63
CA ASN A 157 -3.54 1.73 9.73
C ASN A 157 -4.12 2.24 11.05
N THR A 158 -3.91 1.51 12.14
CA THR A 158 -4.00 2.10 13.48
C THR A 158 -2.76 2.96 13.73
N GLU A 159 -2.81 3.92 14.66
CA GLU A 159 -1.62 4.71 15.04
C GLU A 159 -0.48 3.79 15.48
N TRP A 160 -0.83 2.74 16.23
CA TRP A 160 0.12 1.77 16.76
C TRP A 160 0.81 0.98 15.63
N ASP A 161 0.03 0.48 14.68
CA ASP A 161 0.58 -0.24 13.53
C ASP A 161 1.35 0.67 12.58
N LEU A 162 0.86 1.89 12.35
CA LEU A 162 1.56 2.86 11.51
C LEU A 162 2.96 3.15 12.04
N GLN A 163 3.09 3.36 13.36
CA GLN A 163 4.38 3.60 14.01
C GLN A 163 5.34 2.43 13.76
N PHE A 164 4.89 1.21 14.01
CA PHE A 164 5.72 0.02 13.81
C PHE A 164 6.07 -0.20 12.34
N ASN A 165 5.11 -0.02 11.43
CA ASN A 165 5.31 -0.15 9.98
C ASN A 165 6.35 0.85 9.46
N GLN A 166 6.40 2.08 10.03
CA GLN A 166 7.44 3.07 9.71
C GLN A 166 8.83 2.58 10.12
N TRP A 167 8.97 1.95 11.29
CA TRP A 167 10.25 1.37 11.73
C TRP A 167 10.66 0.18 10.87
N LEU A 168 9.72 -0.72 10.53
CA LEU A 168 9.98 -1.81 9.58
C LEU A 168 10.50 -1.29 8.25
N HIS A 169 9.83 -0.28 7.69
CA HIS A 169 10.24 0.31 6.41
C HIS A 169 11.65 0.90 6.49
N LYS A 170 11.93 1.64 7.56
CA LYS A 170 13.20 2.35 7.74
C LYS A 170 14.38 1.40 8.02
N TYR A 171 14.17 0.36 8.81
CA TYR A 171 15.26 -0.44 9.39
C TYR A 171 15.34 -1.88 8.85
N VAL A 172 14.26 -2.42 8.28
CA VAL A 172 14.20 -3.81 7.80
C VAL A 172 14.11 -3.83 6.27
N TYR A 173 13.06 -3.26 5.69
CA TYR A 173 12.82 -3.40 4.25
C TYR A 173 13.87 -2.71 3.39
N LYS A 174 14.29 -1.49 3.74
CA LYS A 174 15.35 -0.77 3.02
C LYS A 174 16.72 -1.43 3.10
N LYS A 175 16.93 -2.35 4.05
CA LYS A 175 18.19 -3.06 4.26
C LYS A 175 18.16 -4.50 3.77
N SER A 176 17.10 -4.90 3.07
CA SER A 176 16.92 -6.29 2.57
C SER A 176 17.08 -7.35 3.66
N ILE A 177 16.66 -7.04 4.89
CA ILE A 177 16.67 -7.98 6.01
C ILE A 177 15.54 -8.99 5.79
N PRO A 178 15.75 -10.30 6.06
CA PRO A 178 14.73 -11.32 5.86
C PRO A 178 13.40 -11.02 6.59
N ASN A 179 12.27 -11.32 5.94
CA ASN A 179 10.92 -11.06 6.45
C ASN A 179 10.67 -11.62 7.85
N ILE A 180 11.23 -12.80 8.17
CA ILE A 180 11.09 -13.44 9.48
C ILE A 180 11.57 -12.54 10.64
N ILE A 181 12.54 -11.66 10.37
CA ILE A 181 13.03 -10.71 11.35
C ILE A 181 11.96 -9.65 11.66
N GLY A 182 11.26 -9.16 10.63
CA GLY A 182 10.14 -8.24 10.82
C GLY A 182 9.02 -8.85 11.66
N ALA A 183 8.66 -10.12 11.39
CA ALA A 183 7.66 -10.85 12.17
C ALA A 183 8.10 -11.06 13.64
N LEU A 184 9.39 -11.33 13.89
CA LEU A 184 9.91 -11.48 15.25
C LEU A 184 9.87 -10.14 16.03
N LEU A 185 10.29 -9.05 15.37
CA LEU A 185 10.22 -7.70 15.96
C LEU A 185 8.77 -7.31 16.27
N ARG A 186 7.81 -7.67 15.40
CA ARG A 186 6.38 -7.45 15.63
C ARG A 186 5.91 -8.15 16.91
N ARG A 187 6.27 -9.41 17.12
CA ARG A 187 5.93 -10.14 18.36
C ARG A 187 6.49 -9.45 19.60
N TYR A 188 7.70 -8.90 19.54
CA TYR A 188 8.27 -8.16 20.66
C TYR A 188 7.55 -6.84 20.91
N TYR A 189 7.08 -6.17 19.84
CA TYR A 189 6.28 -4.97 19.94
C TYR A 189 4.91 -5.26 20.56
N GLU A 190 4.19 -6.26 20.07
CA GLU A 190 2.88 -6.70 20.58
C GLU A 190 2.95 -7.16 22.05
N ASN A 191 4.06 -7.75 22.47
CA ASN A 191 4.31 -8.15 23.86
C ASN A 191 4.89 -7.03 24.75
N GLY A 192 4.94 -5.79 24.25
CA GLY A 192 5.43 -4.63 25.01
C GLY A 192 6.93 -4.61 25.32
N LYS A 193 7.74 -5.47 24.66
CA LYS A 193 9.21 -5.48 24.79
C LYS A 193 9.87 -4.39 23.95
N ILE A 194 9.22 -3.94 22.89
CA ILE A 194 9.59 -2.80 22.07
C ILE A 194 8.51 -1.74 22.29
N LYS A 195 8.86 -0.58 22.82
CA LYS A 195 7.94 0.53 23.09
C LYS A 195 8.37 1.81 22.36
N SER A 196 9.59 1.84 21.86
CA SER A 196 10.18 2.99 21.21
C SER A 196 11.02 2.58 20.00
N GLU A 197 11.35 3.55 19.15
CA GLU A 197 12.28 3.35 18.03
C GLU A 197 13.68 2.94 18.51
N THR A 198 14.07 3.37 19.72
CA THR A 198 15.34 2.98 20.33
C THR A 198 15.33 1.50 20.69
N ASP A 199 14.29 1.02 21.39
CA ASP A 199 14.14 -0.41 21.71
C ASP A 199 14.14 -1.26 20.44
N PHE A 200 13.43 -0.78 19.37
CA PHE A 200 13.41 -1.47 18.09
C PHE A 200 14.82 -1.66 17.50
N LYS A 201 15.65 -0.61 17.53
CA LYS A 201 17.04 -0.68 17.05
C LYS A 201 17.91 -1.58 17.92
N GLU A 202 17.75 -1.52 19.24
CA GLU A 202 18.51 -2.35 20.17
C GLU A 202 18.20 -3.83 19.97
N VAL A 203 16.92 -4.20 19.86
CA VAL A 203 16.50 -5.59 19.59
C VAL A 203 16.98 -6.04 18.23
N LEU A 204 16.85 -5.19 17.19
CA LEU A 204 17.32 -5.52 15.85
C LEU A 204 18.84 -5.77 15.83
N ASN A 205 19.63 -4.94 16.48
CA ASN A 205 21.10 -5.02 16.44
C ASN A 205 21.68 -6.02 17.45
N GLY A 206 21.08 -6.14 18.62
CA GLY A 206 21.63 -6.93 19.74
C GLY A 206 21.07 -8.35 19.87
N GLY A 207 19.78 -8.52 19.54
CA GLY A 207 19.08 -9.78 19.80
C GLY A 207 19.08 -10.78 18.62
N ILE A 208 19.29 -10.30 17.40
CA ILE A 208 19.07 -11.09 16.19
C ILE A 208 20.36 -11.40 15.45
N PHE A 209 21.36 -10.52 15.51
CA PHE A 209 22.65 -10.70 14.81
C PHE A 209 23.77 -11.31 15.68
N ASN A 210 23.60 -11.37 17.01
CA ASN A 210 24.62 -11.91 17.91
C ASN A 210 24.43 -13.40 18.28
N ARG A 211 23.45 -14.10 17.72
CA ARG A 211 23.44 -15.58 17.79
C ARG A 211 24.22 -16.14 16.60
N LYS A 212 25.52 -15.92 16.61
CA LYS A 212 26.48 -16.83 16.01
C LYS A 212 26.81 -17.86 17.12
N GLU A 213 26.13 -18.95 17.09
CA GLU A 213 26.59 -20.27 17.55
C GLU A 213 25.92 -21.34 16.72
#